data_41bada3c10368c339bde38342a3ad718
#
_entry.id   41bada3c10368c339bde38342a3ad718
#
_cell.length_a   1.000
_cell.length_b   1.000
_cell.length_c   1.000
_cell.angle_alpha   90.00
_cell.angle_beta   90.00
_cell.angle_gamma   90.00
#
_symmetry.space_group_name_H-M   'P 1'
#
loop_
_entity.id
_entity.type
_entity.pdbx_description
1 polymer ?
#
loop_
_entity_poly.entity_id
_entity_poly.type
_entity_poly.pdbx_seq_one_letter_code
_entity_poly.pdbx_strand_id
1 'polypeptide(L)'
;MSAPRILVISPNWIGDAVMAQPLLQLLRAAHPESPIDVLAPPAVSPVWRQMAEVDEVLETPFRHGALQLRERWKYARLLRRRGYGQAYVLPNTIKYALIPWLAGIKRRVGYKGESRHGLINVMHRDETPPRPMVAFYAALAGAPLAAQDPAFRAALPRPRLVASAAQIAAVCARTGVDPARPLVAFAPGAEFGGAKRWPARHFAGLGLAILANDPSAQIALLGSPKDKQACAEVAAAMPAGAAVFNLAGATSLAEAIALIARTAAVVANDSGLLHIASALNRPVVALYGPTDPGHAPPFSDMAASISLRLDCSPCKQRECPLGHQNCMVQMAPELVWASLLPMLGKAAANPKPHGG
;
A
#
# COMPACT_ATOMS: atom_id res chain seq x y z
N MET A 1 -5.23 31.03 19.84
CA MET A 1 -6.16 30.33 18.90
C MET A 1 -5.48 29.02 18.52
N SER A 2 -6.16 27.87 18.65
CA SER A 2 -5.62 26.58 18.22
C SER A 2 -5.34 26.60 16.70
N ALA A 3 -4.25 25.94 16.28
CA ALA A 3 -3.91 25.80 14.87
C ALA A 3 -5.08 25.13 14.10
N PRO A 4 -5.38 25.58 12.86
CA PRO A 4 -6.50 25.04 12.11
C PRO A 4 -6.23 23.57 11.71
N ARG A 5 -7.23 22.71 11.97
CA ARG A 5 -7.13 21.28 11.61
C ARG A 5 -7.05 21.08 10.10
N ILE A 6 -6.37 20.03 9.70
CA ILE A 6 -6.21 19.58 8.30
C ILE A 6 -7.02 18.32 8.10
N LEU A 7 -7.82 18.25 7.04
CA LEU A 7 -8.55 17.07 6.61
C LEU A 7 -7.90 16.46 5.36
N VAL A 8 -7.52 15.19 5.40
CA VAL A 8 -7.09 14.45 4.22
C VAL A 8 -8.17 13.44 3.85
N ILE A 9 -8.66 13.48 2.61
CA ILE A 9 -9.61 12.48 2.10
C ILE A 9 -8.82 11.39 1.40
N SER A 10 -8.85 10.19 1.97
CA SER A 10 -8.08 9.02 1.58
C SER A 10 -8.45 8.51 0.18
N PRO A 11 -7.48 8.00 -0.60
CA PRO A 11 -7.77 7.09 -1.71
C PRO A 11 -8.41 5.79 -1.20
N ASN A 12 -8.95 5.00 -2.14
CA ASN A 12 -9.69 3.77 -1.81
C ASN A 12 -8.81 2.52 -1.75
N TRP A 13 -7.57 2.60 -2.21
CA TRP A 13 -6.66 1.48 -2.32
C TRP A 13 -5.57 1.54 -1.28
N ILE A 14 -5.20 0.38 -0.73
CA ILE A 14 -4.16 0.25 0.31
C ILE A 14 -2.81 0.80 -0.18
N GLY A 15 -2.39 0.43 -1.39
CA GLY A 15 -1.13 0.90 -1.97
C GLY A 15 -1.09 2.42 -2.12
N ASP A 16 -2.19 3.02 -2.62
CA ASP A 16 -2.32 4.47 -2.76
C ASP A 16 -2.26 5.18 -1.40
N ALA A 17 -2.90 4.60 -0.36
CA ALA A 17 -2.83 5.16 0.99
C ALA A 17 -1.40 5.20 1.53
N VAL A 18 -0.64 4.12 1.35
CA VAL A 18 0.78 4.08 1.73
C VAL A 18 1.59 5.10 0.93
N MET A 19 1.41 5.14 -0.40
CA MET A 19 2.12 6.09 -1.27
C MET A 19 1.74 7.56 -1.04
N ALA A 20 0.61 7.82 -0.37
CA ALA A 20 0.19 9.17 -0.01
C ALA A 20 0.80 9.69 1.31
N GLN A 21 1.45 8.84 2.12
CA GLN A 21 2.03 9.28 3.40
C GLN A 21 3.04 10.44 3.28
N PRO A 22 3.92 10.50 2.26
CA PRO A 22 4.82 11.64 2.09
C PRO A 22 4.11 13.00 2.04
N LEU A 23 2.87 13.07 1.53
CA LEU A 23 2.05 14.28 1.67
C LEU A 23 1.84 14.66 3.14
N LEU A 24 1.49 13.70 4.00
CA LEU A 24 1.25 13.95 5.41
C LEU A 24 2.53 14.37 6.14
N GLN A 25 3.66 13.75 5.80
CA GLN A 25 4.98 14.12 6.34
C GLN A 25 5.33 15.56 5.98
N LEU A 26 5.12 15.98 4.73
CA LEU A 26 5.32 17.38 4.30
C LEU A 26 4.34 18.34 4.99
N LEU A 27 3.07 17.94 5.15
CA LEU A 27 2.07 18.75 5.87
C LEU A 27 2.42 18.89 7.34
N ARG A 28 2.87 17.82 8.00
CA ARG A 28 3.31 17.86 9.40
C ARG A 28 4.53 18.76 9.58
N ALA A 29 5.49 18.70 8.66
CA ALA A 29 6.66 19.58 8.68
C ALA A 29 6.31 21.06 8.47
N ALA A 30 5.34 21.36 7.59
CA ALA A 30 4.88 22.72 7.33
C ALA A 30 3.92 23.27 8.42
N HIS A 31 3.21 22.38 9.11
CA HIS A 31 2.18 22.71 10.12
C HIS A 31 2.33 21.83 11.36
N PRO A 32 3.38 21.98 12.18
CA PRO A 32 3.69 21.08 13.30
C PRO A 32 2.57 20.96 14.33
N GLU A 33 1.85 22.06 14.60
CA GLU A 33 0.81 22.15 15.61
C GLU A 33 -0.61 21.85 15.07
N SER A 34 -0.77 21.67 13.76
CA SER A 34 -2.08 21.44 13.15
C SER A 34 -2.46 19.95 13.22
N PRO A 35 -3.56 19.58 13.87
CA PRO A 35 -4.02 18.19 13.80
C PRO A 35 -4.35 17.79 12.36
N ILE A 36 -3.91 16.59 11.96
CA ILE A 36 -4.15 15.99 10.65
C ILE A 36 -5.09 14.81 10.80
N ASP A 37 -6.33 14.98 10.38
CA ASP A 37 -7.32 13.90 10.38
C ASP A 37 -7.48 13.31 8.98
N VAL A 38 -7.67 12.01 8.92
CA VAL A 38 -7.88 11.30 7.65
C VAL A 38 -9.29 10.74 7.58
N LEU A 39 -10.03 11.09 6.53
CA LEU A 39 -11.32 10.50 6.21
C LEU A 39 -11.11 9.33 5.25
N ALA A 40 -11.23 8.10 5.72
CA ALA A 40 -10.85 6.90 4.98
C ALA A 40 -11.98 5.83 4.94
N PRO A 41 -12.05 5.02 3.87
CA PRO A 41 -12.87 3.82 3.87
C PRO A 41 -12.40 2.84 4.97
N PRO A 42 -13.32 2.08 5.62
CA PRO A 42 -12.96 1.11 6.66
C PRO A 42 -11.87 0.12 6.25
N ALA A 43 -11.89 -0.33 4.99
CA ALA A 43 -10.91 -1.28 4.46
C ALA A 43 -9.46 -0.72 4.39
N VAL A 44 -9.29 0.61 4.38
CA VAL A 44 -7.99 1.29 4.28
C VAL A 44 -7.58 1.98 5.58
N SER A 45 -8.55 2.23 6.46
CA SER A 45 -8.34 2.89 7.76
C SER A 45 -7.19 2.31 8.60
N PRO A 46 -6.96 0.98 8.65
CA PRO A 46 -5.86 0.42 9.42
C PRO A 46 -4.47 0.89 8.96
N VAL A 47 -4.29 1.20 7.68
CA VAL A 47 -3.01 1.73 7.16
C VAL A 47 -2.75 3.12 7.73
N TRP A 48 -3.76 4.00 7.70
CA TRP A 48 -3.64 5.37 8.21
C TRP A 48 -3.37 5.41 9.72
N ARG A 49 -3.93 4.46 10.49
CA ARG A 49 -3.68 4.34 11.94
C ARG A 49 -2.25 3.94 12.30
N GLN A 50 -1.45 3.47 11.33
CA GLN A 50 -0.03 3.13 11.51
C GLN A 50 0.92 4.26 11.08
N MET A 51 0.39 5.43 10.73
CA MET A 51 1.15 6.62 10.33
C MET A 51 1.25 7.60 11.50
N ALA A 52 2.46 7.96 11.87
CA ALA A 52 2.72 8.87 13.00
C ALA A 52 2.17 10.30 12.78
N GLU A 53 1.97 10.69 11.54
CA GLU A 53 1.47 12.02 11.16
C GLU A 53 -0.03 12.18 11.39
N VAL A 54 -0.76 11.07 11.57
CA VAL A 54 -2.24 11.05 11.66
C VAL A 54 -2.70 11.15 13.11
N ASP A 55 -3.48 12.17 13.41
CA ASP A 55 -4.06 12.36 14.74
C ASP A 55 -5.36 11.55 14.91
N GLU A 56 -6.25 11.56 13.90
CA GLU A 56 -7.50 10.82 13.95
C GLU A 56 -7.86 10.23 12.58
N VAL A 57 -8.35 8.99 12.56
CA VAL A 57 -8.90 8.35 11.37
C VAL A 57 -10.42 8.28 11.48
N LEU A 58 -11.10 9.01 10.61
CA LEU A 58 -12.55 9.05 10.49
C LEU A 58 -12.98 8.06 9.40
N GLU A 59 -13.77 7.05 9.76
CA GLU A 59 -14.26 6.10 8.78
C GLU A 59 -15.46 6.64 7.99
N THR A 60 -15.40 6.48 6.67
CA THR A 60 -16.51 6.88 5.81
C THR A 60 -17.65 5.88 5.90
N PRO A 61 -18.91 6.33 6.05
CA PRO A 61 -20.07 5.46 6.01
C PRO A 61 -20.52 5.15 4.56
N PHE A 62 -19.76 5.62 3.54
CA PHE A 62 -20.20 5.57 2.14
C PHE A 62 -19.85 4.25 1.48
N ARG A 63 -20.77 3.69 0.70
CA ARG A 63 -20.53 2.52 -0.14
C ARG A 63 -19.67 2.90 -1.34
N HIS A 64 -18.76 2.00 -1.71
CA HIS A 64 -17.94 2.17 -2.92
C HIS A 64 -18.85 2.30 -4.15
N GLY A 65 -18.49 3.21 -5.06
CA GLY A 65 -19.26 3.46 -6.30
C GLY A 65 -20.48 4.37 -6.15
N ALA A 66 -21.15 4.41 -5.00
CA ALA A 66 -22.38 5.16 -4.81
C ALA A 66 -22.17 6.67 -4.55
N LEU A 67 -23.04 7.50 -5.11
CA LEU A 67 -22.99 8.97 -4.92
C LEU A 67 -23.47 9.38 -3.52
N GLN A 68 -24.59 8.85 -3.04
CA GLN A 68 -25.15 9.04 -1.67
C GLN A 68 -25.10 10.50 -1.18
N LEU A 69 -25.69 11.44 -1.92
CA LEU A 69 -25.61 12.87 -1.65
C LEU A 69 -26.14 13.26 -0.25
N ARG A 70 -27.26 12.65 0.18
CA ARG A 70 -27.89 12.93 1.49
C ARG A 70 -26.96 12.54 2.63
N GLU A 71 -26.33 11.39 2.55
CA GLU A 71 -25.38 10.88 3.55
C GLU A 71 -24.11 11.75 3.58
N ARG A 72 -23.61 12.16 2.40
CA ARG A 72 -22.46 13.09 2.31
C ARG A 72 -22.77 14.43 2.90
N TRP A 73 -23.96 14.98 2.67
CA TRP A 73 -24.38 16.23 3.27
C TRP A 73 -24.48 16.12 4.80
N LYS A 74 -25.11 15.06 5.32
CA LYS A 74 -25.17 14.82 6.77
C LYS A 74 -23.76 14.73 7.37
N TYR A 75 -22.88 13.98 6.74
CA TYR A 75 -21.51 13.80 7.21
C TYR A 75 -20.70 15.11 7.13
N ALA A 76 -20.84 15.86 6.07
CA ALA A 76 -20.20 17.17 5.92
C ALA A 76 -20.61 18.15 7.05
N ARG A 77 -21.86 18.10 7.54
CA ARG A 77 -22.29 18.88 8.70
C ARG A 77 -21.57 18.49 9.99
N LEU A 78 -21.23 17.22 10.16
CA LEU A 78 -20.41 16.78 11.29
C LEU A 78 -18.98 17.30 11.16
N LEU A 79 -18.41 17.22 9.96
CA LEU A 79 -17.06 17.74 9.69
C LEU A 79 -16.98 19.27 9.89
N ARG A 80 -18.02 20.02 9.54
CA ARG A 80 -18.07 21.48 9.76
C ARG A 80 -17.84 21.87 11.22
N ARG A 81 -18.34 21.07 12.17
CA ARG A 81 -18.18 21.31 13.61
C ARG A 81 -16.76 21.09 14.10
N ARG A 82 -15.92 20.41 13.32
CA ARG A 82 -14.51 20.11 13.69
C ARG A 82 -13.55 21.25 13.37
N GLY A 83 -13.97 22.28 12.63
CA GLY A 83 -13.18 23.48 12.39
C GLY A 83 -11.98 23.28 11.44
N TYR A 84 -12.10 22.45 10.41
CA TYR A 84 -11.05 22.29 9.41
C TYR A 84 -10.81 23.58 8.62
N GLY A 85 -9.53 24.03 8.57
CA GLY A 85 -9.11 25.19 7.78
C GLY A 85 -8.82 24.82 6.32
N GLN A 86 -8.33 23.61 6.11
CA GLN A 86 -7.96 23.10 4.78
C GLN A 86 -8.25 21.61 4.63
N ALA A 87 -8.45 21.18 3.37
CA ALA A 87 -8.69 19.81 3.01
C ALA A 87 -7.87 19.40 1.77
N TYR A 88 -7.33 18.20 1.79
CA TYR A 88 -6.61 17.56 0.68
C TYR A 88 -7.43 16.39 0.16
N VAL A 89 -7.87 16.47 -1.10
CA VAL A 89 -8.78 15.48 -1.72
C VAL A 89 -7.98 14.59 -2.67
N LEU A 90 -7.56 13.43 -2.19
CA LEU A 90 -6.69 12.51 -2.96
C LEU A 90 -7.43 11.76 -4.07
N PRO A 91 -8.69 11.29 -3.89
CA PRO A 91 -9.45 10.71 -4.99
C PRO A 91 -9.84 11.76 -6.04
N ASN A 92 -9.75 11.39 -7.32
CA ASN A 92 -9.99 12.30 -8.44
C ASN A 92 -11.48 12.43 -8.86
N THR A 93 -12.43 12.05 -8.02
CA THR A 93 -13.85 12.07 -8.34
C THR A 93 -14.62 13.22 -7.68
N ILE A 94 -15.67 13.69 -8.34
CA ILE A 94 -16.56 14.78 -7.86
C ILE A 94 -17.13 14.45 -6.48
N LYS A 95 -17.59 13.23 -6.27
CA LYS A 95 -18.25 12.79 -5.04
C LYS A 95 -17.38 12.96 -3.78
N TYR A 96 -16.06 12.89 -3.90
CA TYR A 96 -15.15 13.13 -2.77
C TYR A 96 -14.88 14.63 -2.58
N ALA A 97 -14.83 15.41 -3.65
CA ALA A 97 -14.66 16.86 -3.57
C ALA A 97 -15.89 17.58 -2.98
N LEU A 98 -17.09 16.99 -3.10
CA LEU A 98 -18.32 17.52 -2.49
C LEU A 98 -18.23 17.54 -0.95
N ILE A 99 -17.54 16.62 -0.32
CA ILE A 99 -17.49 16.50 1.15
C ILE A 99 -16.90 17.77 1.79
N PRO A 100 -15.67 18.20 1.49
CA PRO A 100 -15.09 19.40 2.08
C PRO A 100 -15.77 20.69 1.60
N TRP A 101 -16.34 20.71 0.40
CA TRP A 101 -17.12 21.83 -0.09
C TRP A 101 -18.41 22.02 0.73
N LEU A 102 -19.19 20.97 0.92
CA LEU A 102 -20.40 20.98 1.75
C LEU A 102 -20.09 21.25 3.23
N ALA A 103 -18.92 20.84 3.72
CA ALA A 103 -18.45 21.15 5.06
C ALA A 103 -18.03 22.63 5.22
N GLY A 104 -17.92 23.40 4.14
CA GLY A 104 -17.52 24.81 4.16
C GLY A 104 -16.04 25.03 4.40
N ILE A 105 -15.19 24.02 4.12
CA ILE A 105 -13.73 24.14 4.28
C ILE A 105 -13.21 25.12 3.22
N LYS A 106 -12.50 26.16 3.66
CA LYS A 106 -12.12 27.28 2.79
C LYS A 106 -11.05 26.90 1.75
N ARG A 107 -9.99 26.19 2.15
CA ARG A 107 -8.91 25.74 1.25
C ARG A 107 -9.12 24.26 0.91
N ARG A 108 -9.32 23.97 -0.37
CA ARG A 108 -9.57 22.60 -0.87
C ARG A 108 -8.62 22.30 -1.99
N VAL A 109 -7.62 21.48 -1.68
CA VAL A 109 -6.50 21.10 -2.56
C VAL A 109 -6.79 19.76 -3.21
N GLY A 110 -6.48 19.62 -4.48
CA GLY A 110 -6.60 18.35 -5.20
C GLY A 110 -6.30 18.49 -6.68
N TYR A 111 -6.26 17.37 -7.38
CA TYR A 111 -6.07 17.35 -8.83
C TYR A 111 -7.37 17.67 -9.57
N LYS A 112 -7.26 18.10 -10.84
CA LYS A 112 -8.39 18.40 -11.72
C LYS A 112 -9.41 17.24 -11.79
N GLY A 113 -8.94 16.02 -12.02
CA GLY A 113 -9.76 14.82 -12.05
C GLY A 113 -10.98 14.97 -12.97
N GLU A 114 -12.18 14.69 -12.47
CA GLU A 114 -13.48 14.78 -13.18
C GLU A 114 -13.95 16.25 -13.38
N SER A 115 -13.06 17.19 -13.66
CA SER A 115 -13.41 18.62 -13.88
C SER A 115 -14.08 19.27 -12.67
N ARG A 116 -13.54 19.06 -11.48
CA ARG A 116 -14.08 19.48 -10.16
C ARG A 116 -13.92 21.00 -9.89
N HIS A 117 -14.10 21.82 -10.92
CA HIS A 117 -14.02 23.29 -10.80
C HIS A 117 -15.02 23.82 -9.75
N GLY A 118 -14.60 24.76 -8.92
CA GLY A 118 -15.39 25.31 -7.81
C GLY A 118 -15.44 24.43 -6.57
N LEU A 119 -15.40 23.10 -6.70
CA LEU A 119 -15.30 22.18 -5.55
C LEU A 119 -13.87 22.13 -5.00
N ILE A 120 -12.89 22.08 -5.87
CA ILE A 120 -11.47 22.25 -5.57
C ILE A 120 -11.07 23.67 -5.97
N ASN A 121 -10.46 24.42 -5.06
CA ASN A 121 -10.05 25.81 -5.30
C ASN A 121 -8.53 26.03 -5.31
N VAL A 122 -7.75 25.02 -4.91
CA VAL A 122 -6.30 24.92 -5.18
C VAL A 122 -6.12 23.69 -6.05
N MET A 123 -6.16 23.90 -7.36
CA MET A 123 -6.23 22.81 -8.32
C MET A 123 -4.87 22.50 -8.93
N HIS A 124 -4.41 21.28 -8.71
CA HIS A 124 -3.25 20.74 -9.39
C HIS A 124 -3.65 20.09 -10.72
N ARG A 125 -2.80 20.27 -11.71
CA ARG A 125 -2.96 19.65 -13.04
C ARG A 125 -1.79 18.71 -13.26
N ASP A 126 -2.13 17.48 -13.57
CA ASP A 126 -1.15 16.47 -13.86
C ASP A 126 -1.37 15.99 -15.28
N GLU A 127 -0.56 16.52 -16.16
CA GLU A 127 -0.66 16.32 -17.61
C GLU A 127 0.49 15.44 -18.14
N THR A 128 1.44 15.03 -17.28
CA THR A 128 2.62 14.26 -17.70
C THR A 128 2.66 12.88 -17.03
N PRO A 129 2.17 11.82 -17.64
CA PRO A 129 2.45 10.45 -17.26
C PRO A 129 3.76 9.93 -17.92
N PRO A 130 4.41 8.85 -17.43
CA PRO A 130 4.18 8.20 -16.14
C PRO A 130 4.97 8.91 -15.03
N ARG A 131 4.36 9.01 -13.87
CA ARG A 131 4.95 9.59 -12.66
C ARG A 131 4.92 8.58 -11.52
N PRO A 132 5.88 8.58 -10.59
CA PRO A 132 5.71 7.84 -9.36
C PRO A 132 4.51 8.37 -8.58
N MET A 133 3.60 7.47 -8.14
CA MET A 133 2.40 7.86 -7.39
C MET A 133 2.74 8.56 -6.06
N VAL A 134 3.90 8.25 -5.47
CA VAL A 134 4.41 8.96 -4.30
C VAL A 134 4.57 10.45 -4.58
N ALA A 135 5.24 10.82 -5.68
CA ALA A 135 5.41 12.22 -6.08
C ALA A 135 4.09 12.90 -6.43
N PHE A 136 3.16 12.15 -7.05
CA PHE A 136 1.83 12.63 -7.37
C PHE A 136 1.06 13.07 -6.12
N TYR A 137 1.01 12.25 -5.06
CA TYR A 137 0.33 12.64 -3.83
C TYR A 137 1.09 13.72 -3.06
N ALA A 138 2.40 13.60 -2.93
CA ALA A 138 3.23 14.55 -2.19
C ALA A 138 3.18 15.97 -2.76
N ALA A 139 3.05 16.11 -4.09
CA ALA A 139 2.98 17.41 -4.76
C ALA A 139 1.79 18.28 -4.31
N LEU A 140 0.74 17.69 -3.75
CA LEU A 140 -0.39 18.43 -3.21
C LEU A 140 -0.01 19.32 -2.00
N ALA A 141 1.10 19.03 -1.30
CA ALA A 141 1.64 19.89 -0.24
C ALA A 141 2.31 21.16 -0.79
N GLY A 142 2.73 21.14 -2.05
CA GLY A 142 3.48 22.22 -2.70
C GLY A 142 2.63 23.03 -3.69
N ALA A 143 3.34 23.74 -4.56
CA ALA A 143 2.73 24.44 -5.68
C ALA A 143 2.21 23.45 -6.76
N PRO A 144 1.22 23.83 -7.58
CA PRO A 144 0.85 23.07 -8.76
C PRO A 144 2.06 22.75 -9.65
N LEU A 145 2.09 21.51 -10.19
CA LEU A 145 3.17 20.96 -11.02
C LEU A 145 4.46 20.56 -10.27
N ALA A 146 4.52 20.65 -8.95
CA ALA A 146 5.70 20.24 -8.18
C ALA A 146 6.14 18.78 -8.48
N ALA A 147 5.21 17.88 -8.81
CA ALA A 147 5.54 16.50 -9.17
C ALA A 147 6.41 16.36 -10.43
N GLN A 148 6.51 17.37 -11.24
CA GLN A 148 7.35 17.40 -12.45
C GLN A 148 8.80 17.80 -12.15
N ASP A 149 9.04 18.47 -11.02
CA ASP A 149 10.37 18.90 -10.61
C ASP A 149 11.22 17.71 -10.13
N PRO A 150 12.36 17.40 -10.79
CA PRO A 150 13.27 16.35 -10.35
C PRO A 150 13.83 16.57 -8.93
N ALA A 151 14.13 17.83 -8.56
CA ALA A 151 14.64 18.17 -7.23
C ALA A 151 13.60 17.90 -6.15
N PHE A 152 12.32 18.25 -6.39
CA PHE A 152 11.21 17.90 -5.50
C PHE A 152 11.11 16.38 -5.33
N ARG A 153 11.14 15.62 -6.43
CA ARG A 153 11.06 14.15 -6.36
C ARG A 153 12.21 13.51 -5.60
N ALA A 154 13.42 14.03 -5.77
CA ALA A 154 14.62 13.55 -5.07
C ALA A 154 14.58 13.82 -3.56
N ALA A 155 13.91 14.91 -3.14
CA ALA A 155 13.78 15.31 -1.74
C ALA A 155 12.57 14.67 -1.01
N LEU A 156 11.78 13.83 -1.69
CA LEU A 156 10.59 13.24 -1.07
C LEU A 156 10.94 12.32 0.09
N PRO A 157 10.29 12.47 1.24
CA PRO A 157 10.41 11.51 2.32
C PRO A 157 9.79 10.17 1.89
N ARG A 158 10.27 9.09 2.51
CA ARG A 158 9.78 7.74 2.22
C ARG A 158 8.54 7.42 3.05
N PRO A 159 7.56 6.67 2.50
CA PRO A 159 6.50 6.09 3.30
C PRO A 159 7.08 5.26 4.45
N ARG A 160 6.50 5.42 5.63
CA ARG A 160 6.95 4.75 6.84
C ARG A 160 5.76 4.34 7.71
N LEU A 161 5.59 3.04 7.88
CA LEU A 161 4.62 2.47 8.81
C LEU A 161 5.33 1.88 10.04
N VAL A 162 4.61 1.83 11.15
CA VAL A 162 5.13 1.26 12.40
C VAL A 162 4.11 0.27 12.94
N ALA A 163 4.56 -0.92 13.34
CA ALA A 163 3.78 -1.87 14.13
C ALA A 163 4.43 -2.05 15.50
N SER A 164 3.64 -2.00 16.57
CA SER A 164 4.17 -2.17 17.92
C SER A 164 4.56 -3.63 18.21
N ALA A 165 5.50 -3.83 19.13
CA ALA A 165 5.88 -5.16 19.57
C ALA A 165 4.69 -5.96 20.12
N ALA A 166 3.74 -5.29 20.79
CA ALA A 166 2.52 -5.91 21.30
C ALA A 166 1.61 -6.41 20.16
N GLN A 167 1.45 -5.63 19.08
CA GLN A 167 0.68 -6.06 17.90
C GLN A 167 1.32 -7.27 17.23
N ILE A 168 2.65 -7.28 17.10
CA ILE A 168 3.41 -8.40 16.51
C ILE A 168 3.24 -9.65 17.38
N ALA A 169 3.46 -9.56 18.69
CA ALA A 169 3.32 -10.69 19.61
C ALA A 169 1.89 -11.27 19.60
N ALA A 170 0.87 -10.41 19.61
CA ALA A 170 -0.53 -10.83 19.58
C ALA A 170 -0.89 -11.60 18.31
N VAL A 171 -0.45 -11.11 17.14
CA VAL A 171 -0.76 -11.79 15.87
C VAL A 171 0.02 -13.10 15.73
N CYS A 172 1.28 -13.18 16.17
CA CYS A 172 2.05 -14.41 16.18
C CYS A 172 1.36 -15.48 17.05
N ALA A 173 0.98 -15.13 18.27
CA ALA A 173 0.26 -16.04 19.17
C ALA A 173 -1.06 -16.55 18.56
N ARG A 174 -1.84 -15.66 17.92
CA ARG A 174 -3.12 -16.03 17.30
C ARG A 174 -2.98 -16.92 16.08
N THR A 175 -1.92 -16.69 15.28
CA THR A 175 -1.72 -17.40 14.01
C THR A 175 -0.88 -18.65 14.12
N GLY A 176 -0.24 -18.90 15.26
CA GLY A 176 0.70 -19.99 15.47
C GLY A 176 2.06 -19.78 14.82
N VAL A 177 2.34 -18.59 14.31
CA VAL A 177 3.67 -18.22 13.77
C VAL A 177 4.66 -18.09 14.92
N ASP A 178 5.73 -18.88 14.88
CA ASP A 178 6.76 -18.83 15.90
C ASP A 178 7.62 -17.55 15.75
N PRO A 179 7.64 -16.67 16.76
CA PRO A 179 8.42 -15.44 16.68
C PRO A 179 9.94 -15.64 16.71
N ALA A 180 10.44 -16.83 17.09
CA ALA A 180 11.87 -17.11 17.13
C ALA A 180 12.44 -17.56 15.76
N ARG A 181 11.58 -18.00 14.83
CA ARG A 181 11.97 -18.56 13.54
C ARG A 181 11.87 -17.53 12.42
N PRO A 182 12.73 -17.53 11.39
CA PRO A 182 12.61 -16.66 10.23
C PRO A 182 11.25 -16.81 9.55
N LEU A 183 10.61 -15.69 9.18
CA LEU A 183 9.32 -15.66 8.51
C LEU A 183 9.45 -14.97 7.15
N VAL A 184 9.07 -15.64 6.07
CA VAL A 184 8.90 -15.02 4.75
C VAL A 184 7.42 -14.95 4.42
N ALA A 185 6.94 -13.78 4.01
CA ALA A 185 5.54 -13.63 3.60
C ALA A 185 5.41 -13.63 2.08
N PHE A 186 4.40 -14.34 1.58
CA PHE A 186 3.97 -14.29 0.19
C PHE A 186 2.62 -13.60 0.10
N ALA A 187 2.46 -12.72 -0.88
CA ALA A 187 1.20 -12.07 -1.22
C ALA A 187 0.80 -12.45 -2.67
N PRO A 188 0.24 -13.67 -2.88
CA PRO A 188 -0.06 -14.17 -4.22
C PRO A 188 -1.33 -13.57 -4.83
N GLY A 189 -2.13 -12.86 -4.03
CA GLY A 189 -3.33 -12.17 -4.49
C GLY A 189 -3.05 -10.93 -5.35
N ALA A 190 -4.08 -10.48 -6.07
CA ALA A 190 -4.09 -9.21 -6.79
C ALA A 190 -5.52 -8.71 -6.97
N GLU A 191 -5.88 -7.63 -6.29
CA GLU A 191 -7.24 -7.04 -6.35
C GLU A 191 -7.57 -6.46 -7.75
N PHE A 192 -6.56 -6.01 -8.48
CA PHE A 192 -6.76 -5.41 -9.81
C PHE A 192 -7.30 -6.41 -10.83
N GLY A 193 -6.82 -7.68 -10.80
CA GLY A 193 -7.23 -8.73 -11.74
C GLY A 193 -6.23 -9.88 -11.85
N GLY A 194 -6.66 -10.95 -12.52
CA GLY A 194 -5.90 -12.19 -12.70
C GLY A 194 -4.56 -12.01 -13.41
N ALA A 195 -4.47 -11.02 -14.31
CA ALA A 195 -3.26 -10.76 -15.09
C ALA A 195 -2.01 -10.43 -14.24
N LYS A 196 -2.18 -9.93 -13.01
CA LYS A 196 -1.07 -9.62 -12.09
C LYS A 196 -0.59 -10.82 -11.27
N ARG A 197 -1.28 -11.94 -11.31
CA ARG A 197 -0.99 -13.08 -10.43
C ARG A 197 0.19 -13.90 -10.95
N TRP A 198 1.25 -13.96 -10.18
CA TRP A 198 2.31 -14.92 -10.40
C TRP A 198 1.77 -16.33 -10.10
N PRO A 199 2.07 -17.36 -10.93
CA PRO A 199 1.50 -18.69 -10.77
C PRO A 199 1.74 -19.29 -9.38
N ALA A 200 0.73 -19.98 -8.83
CA ALA A 200 0.84 -20.63 -7.51
C ALA A 200 2.01 -21.64 -7.45
N ARG A 201 2.24 -22.41 -8.53
CA ARG A 201 3.39 -23.30 -8.64
C ARG A 201 4.74 -22.60 -8.52
N HIS A 202 4.84 -21.35 -8.96
CA HIS A 202 6.07 -20.57 -8.88
C HIS A 202 6.31 -20.05 -7.45
N PHE A 203 5.25 -19.60 -6.75
CA PHE A 203 5.34 -19.30 -5.31
C PHE A 203 5.76 -20.54 -4.52
N ALA A 204 5.20 -21.71 -4.83
CA ALA A 204 5.59 -22.97 -4.18
C ALA A 204 7.04 -23.34 -4.48
N GLY A 205 7.50 -23.23 -5.74
CA GLY A 205 8.90 -23.45 -6.11
C GLY A 205 9.87 -22.55 -5.36
N LEU A 206 9.51 -21.26 -5.23
CA LEU A 206 10.27 -20.31 -4.41
C LEU A 206 10.25 -20.71 -2.92
N GLY A 207 9.11 -21.16 -2.41
CA GLY A 207 8.98 -21.65 -1.03
C GLY A 207 9.88 -22.84 -0.75
N LEU A 208 9.98 -23.76 -1.69
CA LEU A 208 10.91 -24.89 -1.63
C LEU A 208 12.37 -24.44 -1.58
N ALA A 209 12.76 -23.46 -2.39
CA ALA A 209 14.12 -22.90 -2.36
C ALA A 209 14.43 -22.21 -1.01
N ILE A 210 13.47 -21.51 -0.43
CA ILE A 210 13.61 -20.89 0.90
C ILE A 210 13.83 -21.98 1.97
N LEU A 211 12.98 -23.02 2.00
CA LEU A 211 13.08 -24.12 2.98
C LEU A 211 14.32 -24.98 2.80
N ALA A 212 14.82 -25.14 1.57
CA ALA A 212 16.08 -25.82 1.30
C ALA A 212 17.28 -25.00 1.81
N ASN A 213 17.22 -23.67 1.73
CA ASN A 213 18.26 -22.78 2.25
C ASN A 213 18.22 -22.65 3.78
N ASP A 214 17.02 -22.61 4.37
CA ASP A 214 16.80 -22.55 5.81
C ASP A 214 15.59 -23.41 6.21
N PRO A 215 15.82 -24.66 6.66
CA PRO A 215 14.75 -25.55 7.10
C PRO A 215 13.96 -25.04 8.31
N SER A 216 14.50 -24.07 9.06
CA SER A 216 13.80 -23.43 10.17
C SER A 216 12.82 -22.36 9.72
N ALA A 217 12.88 -21.90 8.48
CA ALA A 217 12.03 -20.82 7.97
C ALA A 217 10.55 -21.20 8.00
N GLN A 218 9.72 -20.17 8.11
CA GLN A 218 8.26 -20.24 8.05
C GLN A 218 7.78 -19.40 6.85
N ILE A 219 6.68 -19.82 6.22
CA ILE A 219 6.08 -19.12 5.11
C ILE A 219 4.65 -18.72 5.47
N ALA A 220 4.33 -17.43 5.45
CA ALA A 220 2.98 -16.92 5.61
C ALA A 220 2.38 -16.51 4.26
N LEU A 221 1.23 -17.06 3.91
CA LEU A 221 0.47 -16.65 2.74
C LEU A 221 -0.55 -15.61 3.16
N LEU A 222 -0.38 -14.37 2.72
CA LEU A 222 -1.21 -13.22 3.10
C LEU A 222 -2.11 -12.79 1.94
N GLY A 223 -3.33 -12.41 2.27
CA GLY A 223 -4.30 -11.93 1.29
C GLY A 223 -5.65 -11.61 1.90
N SER A 224 -6.50 -10.97 1.13
CA SER A 224 -7.90 -10.73 1.45
C SER A 224 -8.71 -12.04 1.38
N PRO A 225 -9.99 -12.05 1.81
CA PRO A 225 -10.88 -13.20 1.59
C PRO A 225 -11.03 -13.63 0.12
N LYS A 226 -10.82 -12.70 -0.83
CA LYS A 226 -10.85 -12.99 -2.28
C LYS A 226 -9.62 -13.78 -2.75
N ASP A 227 -8.53 -13.74 -1.99
CA ASP A 227 -7.27 -14.38 -2.34
C ASP A 227 -7.13 -15.78 -1.74
N LYS A 228 -8.14 -16.26 -1.00
CA LYS A 228 -8.15 -17.59 -0.34
C LYS A 228 -7.81 -18.72 -1.28
N GLN A 229 -8.39 -18.72 -2.49
CA GLN A 229 -8.14 -19.75 -3.49
C GLN A 229 -6.68 -19.73 -3.94
N ALA A 230 -6.16 -18.58 -4.35
CA ALA A 230 -4.76 -18.45 -4.79
C ALA A 230 -3.78 -18.88 -3.70
N CYS A 231 -4.02 -18.50 -2.45
CA CYS A 231 -3.18 -18.92 -1.32
C CYS A 231 -3.34 -20.43 -1.02
N ALA A 232 -4.54 -21.00 -1.15
CA ALA A 232 -4.75 -22.42 -0.98
C ALA A 232 -4.02 -23.26 -2.05
N GLU A 233 -4.01 -22.80 -3.30
CA GLU A 233 -3.24 -23.41 -4.39
C GLU A 233 -1.71 -23.42 -4.11
N VAL A 234 -1.18 -22.32 -3.57
CA VAL A 234 0.23 -22.27 -3.15
C VAL A 234 0.47 -23.25 -2.01
N ALA A 235 -0.38 -23.25 -0.97
CA ALA A 235 -0.23 -24.14 0.18
C ALA A 235 -0.29 -25.61 -0.21
N ALA A 236 -1.21 -25.99 -1.12
CA ALA A 236 -1.37 -27.36 -1.61
C ALA A 236 -0.18 -27.84 -2.44
N ALA A 237 0.57 -26.96 -3.06
CA ALA A 237 1.77 -27.27 -3.83
C ALA A 237 3.05 -27.33 -2.96
N MET A 238 2.95 -27.04 -1.65
CA MET A 238 4.06 -27.17 -0.71
C MET A 238 4.08 -28.57 -0.08
N PRO A 239 5.26 -29.05 0.39
CA PRO A 239 5.37 -30.36 1.02
C PRO A 239 4.51 -30.48 2.27
N ALA A 240 3.96 -31.68 2.52
CA ALA A 240 3.30 -31.98 3.78
C ALA A 240 4.27 -31.79 4.97
N GLY A 241 3.81 -31.12 6.02
CA GLY A 241 4.62 -30.81 7.19
C GLY A 241 5.52 -29.57 7.07
N ALA A 242 5.59 -28.91 5.90
CA ALA A 242 6.24 -27.62 5.79
C ALA A 242 5.55 -26.56 6.66
N ALA A 243 6.32 -25.67 7.29
CA ALA A 243 5.79 -24.59 8.13
C ALA A 243 5.16 -23.46 7.28
N VAL A 244 4.03 -23.79 6.64
CA VAL A 244 3.26 -22.87 5.77
C VAL A 244 1.95 -22.51 6.45
N PHE A 245 1.73 -21.20 6.65
CA PHE A 245 0.53 -20.64 7.28
C PHE A 245 -0.31 -19.95 6.21
N ASN A 246 -1.43 -20.56 5.81
CA ASN A 246 -2.39 -19.89 4.93
C ASN A 246 -3.29 -18.97 5.76
N LEU A 247 -2.97 -17.68 5.76
CA LEU A 247 -3.64 -16.64 6.53
C LEU A 247 -4.54 -15.73 5.67
N ALA A 248 -4.75 -16.07 4.39
CA ALA A 248 -5.63 -15.31 3.51
C ALA A 248 -7.07 -15.26 4.04
N GLY A 249 -7.58 -14.05 4.28
CA GLY A 249 -8.89 -13.81 4.87
C GLY A 249 -9.06 -14.32 6.31
N ALA A 250 -7.98 -14.76 6.97
CA ALA A 250 -7.92 -15.12 8.39
C ALA A 250 -7.25 -14.04 9.25
N THR A 251 -6.68 -13.01 8.63
CA THR A 251 -6.10 -11.83 9.28
C THR A 251 -6.86 -10.58 8.85
N SER A 252 -7.04 -9.65 9.78
CA SER A 252 -7.37 -8.26 9.48
C SER A 252 -6.18 -7.56 8.81
N LEU A 253 -6.41 -6.41 8.19
CA LEU A 253 -5.31 -5.63 7.60
C LEU A 253 -4.30 -5.16 8.66
N ALA A 254 -4.75 -4.80 9.86
CA ALA A 254 -3.87 -4.42 10.96
C ALA A 254 -2.95 -5.59 11.38
N GLU A 255 -3.49 -6.81 11.45
CA GLU A 255 -2.72 -8.01 11.75
C GLU A 255 -1.75 -8.38 10.61
N ALA A 256 -2.16 -8.20 9.34
CA ALA A 256 -1.27 -8.40 8.20
C ALA A 256 -0.09 -7.40 8.24
N ILE A 257 -0.33 -6.14 8.60
CA ILE A 257 0.73 -5.14 8.81
C ILE A 257 1.70 -5.60 9.92
N ALA A 258 1.17 -6.06 11.05
CA ALA A 258 1.99 -6.54 12.16
C ALA A 258 2.82 -7.79 11.80
N LEU A 259 2.24 -8.75 11.06
CA LEU A 259 2.99 -9.91 10.56
C LEU A 259 4.09 -9.50 9.58
N ILE A 260 3.77 -8.61 8.61
CA ILE A 260 4.77 -8.11 7.65
C ILE A 260 5.90 -7.39 8.38
N ALA A 261 5.60 -6.62 9.42
CA ALA A 261 6.64 -5.94 10.21
C ALA A 261 7.68 -6.90 10.79
N ARG A 262 7.30 -8.16 11.05
CA ARG A 262 8.18 -9.20 11.60
C ARG A 262 8.92 -10.00 10.52
N THR A 263 8.52 -9.95 9.25
CA THR A 263 9.10 -10.81 8.21
C THR A 263 10.59 -10.52 7.97
N ALA A 264 11.33 -11.57 7.64
CA ALA A 264 12.68 -11.45 7.08
C ALA A 264 12.63 -10.91 5.64
N ALA A 265 11.59 -11.29 4.88
CA ALA A 265 11.34 -10.75 3.54
C ALA A 265 9.88 -10.94 3.13
N VAL A 266 9.48 -10.21 2.09
CA VAL A 266 8.16 -10.33 1.44
C VAL A 266 8.34 -10.54 -0.05
N VAL A 267 7.56 -11.44 -0.65
CA VAL A 267 7.44 -11.58 -2.10
C VAL A 267 5.98 -11.34 -2.48
N ALA A 268 5.74 -10.35 -3.31
CA ALA A 268 4.39 -9.90 -3.61
C ALA A 268 4.22 -9.54 -5.08
N ASN A 269 3.06 -9.88 -5.62
CA ASN A 269 2.57 -9.24 -6.84
C ASN A 269 2.41 -7.74 -6.59
N ASP A 270 2.33 -6.93 -7.64
CA ASP A 270 1.97 -5.50 -7.55
C ASP A 270 0.60 -5.33 -6.88
N SER A 271 0.62 -5.14 -5.56
CA SER A 271 -0.54 -5.13 -4.66
C SER A 271 -0.32 -4.21 -3.45
N GLY A 272 -1.37 -4.00 -2.65
CA GLY A 272 -1.29 -3.16 -1.44
C GLY A 272 -0.26 -3.66 -0.42
N LEU A 273 -0.10 -4.98 -0.27
CA LEU A 273 0.83 -5.58 0.70
C LEU A 273 2.30 -5.35 0.33
N LEU A 274 2.61 -5.22 -0.96
CA LEU A 274 3.91 -4.79 -1.45
C LEU A 274 4.32 -3.43 -0.85
N HIS A 275 3.41 -2.45 -0.94
CA HIS A 275 3.67 -1.09 -0.44
C HIS A 275 3.74 -1.05 1.09
N ILE A 276 2.94 -1.88 1.78
CA ILE A 276 3.03 -2.05 3.25
C ILE A 276 4.42 -2.58 3.63
N ALA A 277 4.91 -3.62 2.97
CA ALA A 277 6.24 -4.19 3.23
C ALA A 277 7.35 -3.15 3.02
N SER A 278 7.26 -2.40 1.93
CA SER A 278 8.17 -1.30 1.61
C SER A 278 8.17 -0.22 2.70
N ALA A 279 6.98 0.22 3.16
CA ALA A 279 6.84 1.24 4.19
C ALA A 279 7.25 0.77 5.60
N LEU A 280 7.19 -0.53 5.86
CA LEU A 280 7.72 -1.17 7.06
C LEU A 280 9.24 -1.42 6.98
N ASN A 281 9.88 -0.97 5.89
CA ASN A 281 11.30 -1.17 5.60
C ASN A 281 11.72 -2.65 5.66
N ARG A 282 10.84 -3.55 5.17
CA ARG A 282 11.16 -4.97 5.03
C ARG A 282 11.76 -5.25 3.66
N PRO A 283 12.71 -6.19 3.55
CA PRO A 283 13.15 -6.71 2.27
C PRO A 283 11.95 -7.15 1.46
N VAL A 284 11.79 -6.65 0.23
CA VAL A 284 10.65 -6.97 -0.61
C VAL A 284 11.05 -7.20 -2.06
N VAL A 285 10.61 -8.33 -2.62
CA VAL A 285 10.68 -8.59 -4.07
C VAL A 285 9.30 -8.38 -4.66
N ALA A 286 9.20 -7.39 -5.52
CA ALA A 286 7.96 -6.95 -6.18
C ALA A 286 7.88 -7.51 -7.59
N LEU A 287 6.78 -8.19 -7.92
CA LEU A 287 6.57 -8.86 -9.20
C LEU A 287 5.62 -8.03 -10.07
N TYR A 288 6.12 -7.55 -11.20
CA TYR A 288 5.37 -6.74 -12.15
C TYR A 288 5.24 -7.45 -13.50
N GLY A 289 4.02 -7.69 -13.90
CA GLY A 289 3.68 -8.20 -15.21
C GLY A 289 2.97 -7.15 -16.08
N PRO A 290 1.62 -7.02 -15.96
CA PRO A 290 0.84 -6.10 -16.80
C PRO A 290 0.97 -4.63 -16.37
N THR A 291 1.64 -4.33 -15.27
CA THR A 291 1.80 -2.98 -14.72
C THR A 291 3.24 -2.49 -14.76
N ASP A 292 3.41 -1.17 -14.70
CA ASP A 292 4.68 -0.49 -14.80
C ASP A 292 5.27 -0.23 -13.41
N PRO A 293 6.44 -0.82 -13.07
CA PRO A 293 7.11 -0.52 -11.81
C PRO A 293 7.50 0.96 -11.66
N GLY A 294 7.65 1.71 -12.76
CA GLY A 294 7.92 3.14 -12.71
C GLY A 294 6.74 3.98 -12.22
N HIS A 295 5.50 3.46 -12.35
CA HIS A 295 4.29 4.15 -11.88
C HIS A 295 4.08 4.01 -10.37
N ALA A 296 4.22 2.81 -9.85
CA ALA A 296 3.99 2.49 -8.44
C ALA A 296 5.11 1.58 -7.90
N PRO A 297 6.37 2.06 -7.83
CA PRO A 297 7.48 1.26 -7.31
C PRO A 297 7.33 1.03 -5.80
N PRO A 298 7.95 -0.02 -5.26
CA PRO A 298 8.23 -0.08 -3.83
C PRO A 298 9.20 1.05 -3.48
N PHE A 299 8.78 1.98 -2.63
CA PHE A 299 9.57 3.17 -2.33
C PHE A 299 10.50 2.91 -1.12
N SER A 300 11.45 2.00 -1.28
CA SER A 300 12.38 1.53 -0.25
C SER A 300 13.71 1.08 -0.87
N ASP A 301 14.83 1.27 -0.15
CA ASP A 301 16.14 0.73 -0.52
C ASP A 301 16.25 -0.78 -0.30
N MET A 302 15.30 -1.35 0.45
CA MET A 302 15.22 -2.78 0.73
C MET A 302 14.32 -3.51 -0.28
N ALA A 303 14.17 -2.96 -1.49
CA ALA A 303 13.25 -3.51 -2.48
C ALA A 303 13.94 -3.85 -3.80
N ALA A 304 13.49 -4.94 -4.43
CA ALA A 304 13.78 -5.27 -5.82
C ALA A 304 12.48 -5.37 -6.61
N SER A 305 12.46 -4.80 -7.81
CA SER A 305 11.34 -4.91 -8.75
C SER A 305 11.73 -5.80 -9.90
N ILE A 306 10.97 -6.86 -10.15
CA ILE A 306 11.18 -7.79 -11.26
C ILE A 306 10.07 -7.57 -12.30
N SER A 307 10.47 -7.33 -13.55
CA SER A 307 9.60 -7.25 -14.71
C SER A 307 10.35 -7.76 -15.93
N LEU A 308 9.73 -8.64 -16.70
CA LEU A 308 10.33 -9.19 -17.91
C LEU A 308 10.29 -8.23 -19.09
N ARG A 309 9.52 -7.14 -19.00
CA ARG A 309 9.39 -6.08 -20.03
C ARG A 309 9.18 -6.64 -21.44
N LEU A 310 8.23 -7.60 -21.56
CA LEU A 310 7.84 -8.15 -22.86
C LEU A 310 7.19 -7.05 -23.74
N ASP A 311 7.19 -7.22 -25.04
CA ASP A 311 6.61 -6.26 -26.00
C ASP A 311 5.13 -5.93 -25.69
N CYS A 312 4.38 -6.88 -25.14
CA CYS A 312 3.00 -6.70 -24.69
C CYS A 312 2.85 -6.12 -23.29
N SER A 313 3.95 -5.81 -22.58
CA SER A 313 3.95 -5.37 -21.17
C SER A 313 4.72 -4.05 -21.00
N PRO A 314 4.16 -3.07 -20.26
CA PRO A 314 2.94 -3.10 -19.42
C PRO A 314 1.65 -2.81 -20.21
N CYS A 315 0.74 -3.76 -20.28
CA CYS A 315 -0.54 -3.60 -20.97
C CYS A 315 -1.64 -2.93 -20.13
N LYS A 316 -1.50 -2.89 -18.80
CA LYS A 316 -2.45 -2.32 -17.82
C LYS A 316 -3.85 -2.96 -17.89
N GLN A 317 -3.95 -4.21 -18.34
CA GLN A 317 -5.22 -4.95 -18.43
C GLN A 317 -5.44 -5.80 -17.15
N ARG A 318 -6.71 -5.97 -16.78
CA ARG A 318 -7.10 -6.80 -15.62
C ARG A 318 -6.96 -8.29 -15.88
N GLU A 319 -7.25 -8.68 -17.12
CA GLU A 319 -7.06 -10.03 -17.64
C GLU A 319 -6.13 -9.95 -18.85
N CYS A 320 -5.35 -10.99 -19.09
CA CYS A 320 -4.42 -11.00 -20.21
C CYS A 320 -5.19 -11.05 -21.54
N PRO A 321 -5.11 -10.00 -22.39
CA PRO A 321 -5.84 -9.97 -23.66
C PRO A 321 -5.35 -11.01 -24.67
N LEU A 322 -4.11 -11.52 -24.49
CA LEU A 322 -3.50 -12.56 -25.32
C LEU A 322 -3.66 -13.95 -24.73
N GLY A 323 -4.26 -14.09 -23.53
CA GLY A 323 -4.53 -15.36 -22.86
C GLY A 323 -3.32 -16.07 -22.25
N HIS A 324 -2.10 -15.77 -22.65
CA HIS A 324 -0.90 -16.56 -22.27
C HIS A 324 -0.25 -16.12 -20.93
N GLN A 325 -0.48 -14.91 -20.44
CA GLN A 325 0.11 -14.33 -19.22
C GLN A 325 1.65 -14.45 -19.12
N ASN A 326 2.37 -14.46 -20.24
CA ASN A 326 3.82 -14.75 -20.28
C ASN A 326 4.65 -13.83 -19.38
N CYS A 327 4.23 -12.57 -19.19
CA CYS A 327 4.90 -11.62 -18.28
C CYS A 327 4.95 -12.10 -16.82
N MET A 328 4.06 -13.03 -16.41
CA MET A 328 4.06 -13.66 -15.09
C MET A 328 4.46 -15.13 -15.16
N VAL A 329 4.03 -15.86 -16.19
CA VAL A 329 4.29 -17.29 -16.34
C VAL A 329 5.77 -17.58 -16.63
N GLN A 330 6.43 -16.74 -17.44
CA GLN A 330 7.87 -16.90 -17.76
C GLN A 330 8.80 -16.31 -16.70
N MET A 331 8.27 -15.61 -15.69
CA MET A 331 9.06 -15.15 -14.55
C MET A 331 9.34 -16.34 -13.64
N ALA A 332 10.47 -17.00 -13.88
CA ALA A 332 10.86 -18.22 -13.19
C ALA A 332 11.14 -17.99 -11.69
N PRO A 333 10.86 -18.98 -10.80
CA PRO A 333 11.17 -18.89 -9.37
C PRO A 333 12.65 -18.60 -9.09
N GLU A 334 13.56 -19.12 -9.91
CA GLU A 334 15.00 -18.94 -9.78
C GLU A 334 15.42 -17.46 -9.94
N LEU A 335 14.76 -16.73 -10.84
CA LEU A 335 14.98 -15.29 -11.01
C LEU A 335 14.57 -14.51 -9.74
N VAL A 336 13.44 -14.89 -9.16
CA VAL A 336 12.93 -14.28 -7.92
C VAL A 336 13.83 -14.63 -6.74
N TRP A 337 14.26 -15.91 -6.67
CA TRP A 337 15.19 -16.40 -5.66
C TRP A 337 16.54 -15.68 -5.70
N ALA A 338 17.12 -15.50 -6.88
CA ALA A 338 18.39 -14.77 -7.05
C ALA A 338 18.31 -13.33 -6.52
N SER A 339 17.13 -12.71 -6.59
CA SER A 339 16.90 -11.36 -6.04
C SER A 339 16.62 -11.38 -4.52
N LEU A 340 15.97 -12.44 -4.00
CA LEU A 340 15.57 -12.57 -2.61
C LEU A 340 16.73 -12.98 -1.69
N LEU A 341 17.56 -13.94 -2.12
CA LEU A 341 18.62 -14.53 -1.30
C LEU A 341 19.59 -13.51 -0.69
N PRO A 342 20.12 -12.53 -1.43
CA PRO A 342 21.00 -11.50 -0.85
C PRO A 342 20.30 -10.62 0.19
N MET A 343 18.97 -10.49 0.12
CA MET A 343 18.20 -9.69 1.05
C MET A 343 17.98 -10.41 2.39
N LEU A 344 17.79 -11.73 2.36
CA LEU A 344 17.65 -12.56 3.56
C LEU A 344 18.92 -12.48 4.42
N GLY A 345 20.11 -12.54 3.82
CA GLY A 345 21.39 -12.40 4.51
C GLY A 345 21.57 -11.03 5.19
N LYS A 346 21.17 -9.95 4.52
CA LYS A 346 21.21 -8.59 5.08
C LYS A 346 20.25 -8.38 6.23
N ALA A 347 19.07 -8.99 6.19
CA ALA A 347 18.07 -8.92 7.25
C ALA A 347 18.56 -9.61 8.54
N ALA A 348 19.27 -10.73 8.40
CA ALA A 348 19.87 -11.45 9.52
C ALA A 348 21.05 -10.67 10.16
N ALA A 349 21.84 -9.95 9.35
CA ALA A 349 23.00 -9.18 9.80
C ALA A 349 22.64 -7.84 10.48
N ASN A 350 21.43 -7.31 10.29
CA ASN A 350 21.02 -6.02 10.84
C ASN A 350 19.59 -6.05 11.38
N PRO A 351 19.33 -6.78 12.48
CA PRO A 351 18.04 -6.77 13.15
C PRO A 351 17.83 -5.41 13.81
N LYS A 352 17.41 -4.37 13.04
CA LYS A 352 17.04 -3.08 13.65
C LYS A 352 15.80 -3.31 14.51
N PRO A 353 15.87 -2.96 15.81
CA PRO A 353 14.70 -3.04 16.67
C PRO A 353 13.60 -2.13 16.15
N HIS A 354 12.37 -2.62 16.20
CA HIS A 354 11.18 -1.87 15.88
C HIS A 354 10.93 -0.82 16.97
N GLY A 355 11.15 0.46 16.69
CA GLY A 355 10.67 1.58 17.49
C GLY A 355 11.50 1.89 18.73
N GLY A 356 12.27 2.95 18.68
CA GLY A 356 12.46 3.90 19.75
C GLY A 356 11.69 5.15 19.38
#